data_4c48d27a8ce13a4ea4455cba9c9940fe
#
_entry.id   4c48d27a8ce13a4ea4455cba9c9940fe
#
_cell.length_a   1.000
_cell.length_b   1.000
_cell.length_c   1.000
_cell.angle_alpha   90.00
_cell.angle_beta   90.00
_cell.angle_gamma   90.00
#
_symmetry.space_group_name_H-M   'P 1'
#
loop_
_entity.id
_entity.type
_entity.pdbx_description
1 polymer ?
#
loop_
_entity_poly.entity_id
_entity_poly.type
_entity_poly.pdbx_seq_one_letter_code
_entity_poly.pdbx_strand_id
1 'polypeptide(L)'
;MDATYLDLTIRLSMALALGGAIGIEREYRAKEAGFRTHFLVALGSALFCIVSQYGFGFDLKDSSRVAAQVVSGIGFLGAGTIIFQKNVVRGLTTAAGLWVTAAIGLACGTGMYVAALATTLMVLLGLEVLNYLIPQFFTTNIELSFSAPSRDSVKELIKRIKLDGMEVHSYEIKDRRTSKGEFLEANI
;
A
#
# COMPACT_ATOMS: atom_id res chain seq x y z
N MET A 1 21.11 8.13 29.79
CA MET A 1 21.82 8.52 28.56
C MET A 1 21.14 9.78 28.06
N ASP A 2 21.77 10.92 28.29
CA ASP A 2 21.22 12.20 27.87
C ASP A 2 21.39 12.32 26.37
N ALA A 3 20.30 12.13 25.63
CA ALA A 3 20.33 12.30 24.19
C ALA A 3 20.52 13.79 23.89
N THR A 4 21.55 14.11 23.14
CA THR A 4 21.74 15.47 22.65
C THR A 4 20.68 15.80 21.59
N TYR A 5 20.35 17.07 21.41
CA TYR A 5 19.42 17.50 20.35
C TYR A 5 19.84 17.01 18.97
N LEU A 6 21.13 16.88 18.75
CA LEU A 6 21.70 16.31 17.51
C LEU A 6 21.28 14.85 17.32
N ASP A 7 21.39 14.02 18.38
CA ASP A 7 20.98 12.60 18.31
C ASP A 7 19.49 12.46 17.99
N LEU A 8 18.63 13.26 18.65
CA LEU A 8 17.19 13.25 18.38
C LEU A 8 16.87 13.66 16.92
N THR A 9 17.60 14.65 16.40
CA THR A 9 17.43 15.08 15.01
C THR A 9 17.88 13.98 14.03
N ILE A 10 18.95 13.27 14.33
CA ILE A 10 19.41 12.12 13.52
C ILE A 10 18.36 11.02 13.50
N ARG A 11 17.75 10.67 14.64
CA ARG A 11 16.67 9.67 14.72
C ARG A 11 15.49 10.01 13.83
N LEU A 12 15.03 11.27 13.88
CA LEU A 12 13.94 11.76 13.05
C LEU A 12 14.31 11.78 11.56
N SER A 13 15.52 12.23 11.24
CA SER A 13 16.01 12.26 9.85
C SER A 13 16.13 10.85 9.25
N MET A 14 16.63 9.89 10.03
CA MET A 14 16.69 8.48 9.61
C MET A 14 15.30 7.90 9.38
N ALA A 15 14.35 8.15 10.28
CA ALA A 15 12.97 7.70 10.12
C ALA A 15 12.33 8.26 8.83
N LEU A 16 12.51 9.58 8.59
CA LEU A 16 12.04 10.24 7.37
C LEU A 16 12.66 9.61 6.13
N ALA A 17 13.98 9.41 6.11
CA ALA A 17 14.70 8.86 4.95
C ALA A 17 14.28 7.42 4.65
N LEU A 18 14.21 6.55 5.66
CA LEU A 18 13.86 5.14 5.48
C LEU A 18 12.37 4.96 5.12
N GLY A 19 11.47 5.66 5.80
CA GLY A 19 10.05 5.67 5.45
C GLY A 19 9.82 6.27 4.06
N GLY A 20 10.54 7.35 3.72
CA GLY A 20 10.51 7.97 2.41
C GLY A 20 10.99 7.03 1.30
N ALA A 21 12.05 6.25 1.53
CA ALA A 21 12.56 5.27 0.55
C ALA A 21 11.51 4.22 0.18
N ILE A 22 10.80 3.67 1.18
CA ILE A 22 9.67 2.75 0.94
C ILE A 22 8.56 3.48 0.19
N GLY A 23 8.23 4.70 0.62
CA GLY A 23 7.16 5.49 0.02
C GLY A 23 7.41 5.86 -1.43
N ILE A 24 8.65 6.13 -1.84
CA ILE A 24 9.04 6.38 -3.24
C ILE A 24 8.74 5.16 -4.10
N GLU A 25 9.13 3.98 -3.64
CA GLU A 25 8.83 2.72 -4.35
C GLU A 25 7.33 2.52 -4.50
N ARG A 26 6.55 2.78 -3.42
CA ARG A 26 5.09 2.66 -3.44
C ARG A 26 4.44 3.67 -4.40
N GLU A 27 4.91 4.91 -4.43
CA GLU A 27 4.42 5.95 -5.33
C GLU A 27 4.77 5.63 -6.78
N TYR A 28 6.00 5.18 -7.06
CA TYR A 28 6.42 4.75 -8.39
C TYR A 28 5.54 3.61 -8.94
N ARG A 29 5.06 2.73 -8.05
CA ARG A 29 4.16 1.61 -8.38
C ARG A 29 2.67 1.98 -8.34
N ALA A 30 2.32 3.26 -8.22
CA ALA A 30 0.94 3.76 -8.14
C ALA A 30 0.08 3.02 -7.10
N LYS A 31 0.66 2.76 -5.89
CA LYS A 31 -0.07 2.17 -4.77
C LYS A 31 -0.83 3.23 -3.98
N GLU A 32 -1.82 2.81 -3.18
CA GLU A 32 -2.77 3.67 -2.47
C GLU A 32 -2.09 4.63 -1.49
N ALA A 33 -0.95 4.23 -0.88
CA ALA A 33 -0.12 5.08 -0.04
C ALA A 33 1.28 5.20 -0.63
N GLY A 34 1.68 6.42 -0.96
CA GLY A 34 2.98 6.76 -1.57
C GLY A 34 3.95 7.42 -0.59
N PHE A 35 4.85 8.24 -1.12
CA PHE A 35 5.94 8.90 -0.40
C PHE A 35 5.46 9.66 0.84
N ARG A 36 4.45 10.54 0.66
CA ARG A 36 3.96 11.41 1.73
C ARG A 36 3.42 10.61 2.92
N THR A 37 2.69 9.56 2.66
CA THR A 37 2.09 8.73 3.71
C THR A 37 3.15 7.98 4.49
N HIS A 38 4.10 7.33 3.81
CA HIS A 38 5.13 6.52 4.45
C HIS A 38 6.10 7.35 5.28
N PHE A 39 6.62 8.48 4.75
CA PHE A 39 7.52 9.31 5.55
C PHE A 39 6.85 9.92 6.77
N LEU A 40 5.58 10.34 6.67
CA LEU A 40 4.82 10.87 7.80
C LEU A 40 4.57 9.81 8.87
N VAL A 41 4.25 8.58 8.48
CA VAL A 41 4.06 7.46 9.41
C VAL A 41 5.37 7.13 10.14
N ALA A 42 6.50 7.03 9.42
CA ALA A 42 7.79 6.75 10.03
C ALA A 42 8.23 7.88 10.96
N LEU A 43 8.15 9.13 10.50
CA LEU A 43 8.53 10.31 11.26
C LEU A 43 7.67 10.46 12.53
N GLY A 44 6.35 10.32 12.41
CA GLY A 44 5.42 10.39 13.53
C GLY A 44 5.68 9.28 14.56
N SER A 45 5.91 8.05 14.11
CA SER A 45 6.25 6.92 14.99
C SER A 45 7.55 7.15 15.74
N ALA A 46 8.59 7.67 15.08
CA ALA A 46 9.86 8.01 15.70
C ALA A 46 9.69 9.14 16.74
N LEU A 47 8.92 10.17 16.40
CA LEU A 47 8.65 11.28 17.32
C LEU A 47 7.87 10.82 18.55
N PHE A 48 6.82 10.01 18.39
CA PHE A 48 6.09 9.46 19.54
C PHE A 48 6.99 8.63 20.44
N CYS A 49 7.89 7.82 19.85
CA CYS A 49 8.87 7.06 20.62
C CYS A 49 9.82 7.98 21.42
N ILE A 50 10.35 9.03 20.80
CA ILE A 50 11.23 10.03 21.44
C ILE A 50 10.49 10.73 22.57
N VAL A 51 9.28 11.20 22.34
CA VAL A 51 8.44 11.86 23.36
C VAL A 51 8.20 10.91 24.54
N SER A 52 7.95 9.63 24.29
CA SER A 52 7.77 8.63 25.35
C SER A 52 9.04 8.42 26.18
N GLN A 53 10.21 8.48 25.55
CA GLN A 53 11.49 8.27 26.23
C GLN A 53 11.97 9.50 27.02
N TYR A 54 11.71 10.71 26.54
CA TYR A 54 12.33 11.93 27.04
C TYR A 54 11.33 13.00 27.49
N GLY A 55 10.07 12.93 27.08
CA GLY A 55 9.06 13.98 27.30
C GLY A 55 8.41 13.96 28.69
N PHE A 56 8.48 12.84 29.42
CA PHE A 56 7.83 12.68 30.74
C PHE A 56 8.86 12.48 31.84
N GLY A 57 8.55 12.90 33.06
CA GLY A 57 9.42 12.76 34.24
C GLY A 57 9.74 11.29 34.55
N PHE A 58 10.79 11.07 35.34
CA PHE A 58 11.33 9.71 35.60
C PHE A 58 10.30 8.77 36.24
N ASP A 59 9.43 9.28 37.11
CA ASP A 59 8.42 8.48 37.82
C ASP A 59 7.22 8.05 36.99
N LEU A 60 7.06 8.63 35.78
CA LEU A 60 5.95 8.35 34.88
C LEU A 60 6.40 7.64 33.57
N LYS A 61 7.66 7.21 33.50
CA LYS A 61 8.27 6.65 32.33
C LYS A 61 7.83 5.22 32.08
N ASP A 62 6.94 5.04 31.10
CA ASP A 62 6.74 3.75 30.46
C ASP A 62 6.89 3.94 28.94
N SER A 63 8.13 3.81 28.46
CA SER A 63 8.46 4.00 27.05
C SER A 63 7.81 2.96 26.13
N SER A 64 7.35 1.83 26.65
CA SER A 64 6.68 0.78 25.88
C SER A 64 5.22 1.12 25.57
N ARG A 65 4.55 1.91 26.41
CA ARG A 65 3.12 2.24 26.24
C ARG A 65 2.84 3.00 24.95
N VAL A 66 3.67 3.98 24.61
CA VAL A 66 3.46 4.76 23.39
C VAL A 66 3.76 3.91 22.15
N ALA A 67 4.79 3.07 22.20
CA ALA A 67 5.07 2.11 21.13
C ALA A 67 3.86 1.19 20.89
N ALA A 68 3.25 0.66 21.96
CA ALA A 68 2.05 -0.16 21.86
C ALA A 68 0.87 0.61 21.21
N GLN A 69 0.70 1.90 21.55
CA GLN A 69 -0.35 2.74 20.96
C GLN A 69 -0.08 3.06 19.49
N VAL A 70 1.17 3.24 19.07
CA VAL A 70 1.53 3.40 17.65
C VAL A 70 1.17 2.14 16.88
N VAL A 71 1.54 0.96 17.38
CA VAL A 71 1.22 -0.33 16.75
C VAL A 71 -0.28 -0.55 16.62
N SER A 72 -1.06 -0.19 17.64
CA SER A 72 -2.51 -0.26 17.59
C SER A 72 -3.11 0.79 16.65
N GLY A 73 -2.64 2.05 16.76
CA GLY A 73 -3.17 3.19 16.01
C GLY A 73 -2.95 3.11 14.50
N ILE A 74 -1.82 2.55 14.06
CA ILE A 74 -1.54 2.38 12.63
C ILE A 74 -2.54 1.45 11.94
N GLY A 75 -3.18 0.55 12.70
CA GLY A 75 -4.23 -0.33 12.18
C GLY A 75 -5.40 0.44 11.58
N PHE A 76 -5.77 1.60 12.15
CA PHE A 76 -6.81 2.46 11.60
C PHE A 76 -6.43 3.05 10.22
N LEU A 77 -5.20 3.55 10.10
CA LEU A 77 -4.68 4.05 8.81
C LEU A 77 -4.54 2.92 7.78
N GLY A 78 -4.02 1.77 8.21
CA GLY A 78 -3.93 0.59 7.35
C GLY A 78 -5.29 0.14 6.83
N ALA A 79 -6.29 0.04 7.70
CA ALA A 79 -7.65 -0.31 7.31
C ALA A 79 -8.24 0.69 6.31
N GLY A 80 -7.93 1.99 6.46
CA GLY A 80 -8.34 3.03 5.52
C GLY A 80 -7.78 2.89 4.10
N THR A 81 -6.72 2.10 3.90
CA THR A 81 -6.17 1.81 2.56
C THR A 81 -6.77 0.57 1.91
N ILE A 82 -7.53 -0.23 2.65
CA ILE A 82 -8.13 -1.46 2.13
C ILE A 82 -9.48 -1.13 1.49
N ILE A 83 -9.58 -1.35 0.20
CA ILE A 83 -10.77 -1.08 -0.59
C ILE A 83 -11.38 -2.41 -1.03
N PHE A 84 -12.65 -2.59 -0.71
CA PHE A 84 -13.46 -3.72 -1.15
C PHE A 84 -14.39 -3.26 -2.27
N GLN A 85 -14.18 -3.75 -3.49
CA GLN A 85 -14.97 -3.37 -4.66
C GLN A 85 -15.23 -4.57 -5.56
N LYS A 86 -16.49 -4.83 -5.89
CA LYS A 86 -16.91 -5.89 -6.84
C LYS A 86 -16.19 -7.24 -6.63
N ASN A 87 -16.16 -7.77 -5.41
CA ASN A 87 -15.46 -9.01 -5.03
C ASN A 87 -13.92 -8.99 -5.12
N VAL A 88 -13.32 -7.83 -5.30
CA VAL A 88 -11.85 -7.65 -5.29
C VAL A 88 -11.46 -6.84 -4.07
N VAL A 89 -10.45 -7.32 -3.34
CA VAL A 89 -9.85 -6.60 -2.20
C VAL A 89 -8.52 -6.03 -2.66
N ARG A 90 -8.34 -4.71 -2.53
CA ARG A 90 -7.10 -3.99 -2.82
C ARG A 90 -6.57 -3.34 -1.56
N GLY A 91 -5.27 -2.97 -1.56
CA GLY A 91 -4.64 -2.22 -0.48
C GLY A 91 -4.10 -3.06 0.68
N LEU A 92 -4.24 -4.40 0.69
CA LEU A 92 -3.72 -5.26 1.77
C LEU A 92 -2.21 -5.12 1.94
N THR A 93 -1.43 -5.15 0.84
CA THR A 93 0.02 -4.96 0.87
C THR A 93 0.38 -3.54 1.32
N THR A 94 -0.41 -2.55 0.92
CA THR A 94 -0.24 -1.14 1.34
C THR A 94 -0.46 -1.01 2.85
N ALA A 95 -1.50 -1.62 3.40
CA ALA A 95 -1.77 -1.63 4.84
C ALA A 95 -0.63 -2.29 5.63
N ALA A 96 -0.14 -3.45 5.18
CA ALA A 96 1.01 -4.12 5.76
C ALA A 96 2.29 -3.27 5.66
N GLY A 97 2.51 -2.59 4.52
CA GLY A 97 3.62 -1.67 4.31
C GLY A 97 3.62 -0.49 5.30
N LEU A 98 2.47 0.11 5.54
CA LEU A 98 2.33 1.19 6.54
C LEU A 98 2.62 0.69 7.96
N TRP A 99 2.17 -0.53 8.29
CA TRP A 99 2.43 -1.15 9.59
C TRP A 99 3.92 -1.36 9.84
N VAL A 100 4.65 -1.91 8.85
CA VAL A 100 6.12 -2.07 8.93
C VAL A 100 6.83 -0.71 8.93
N THR A 101 6.35 0.27 8.18
CA THR A 101 6.92 1.63 8.17
C THR A 101 6.82 2.29 9.55
N ALA A 102 5.72 2.09 10.28
CA ALA A 102 5.59 2.54 11.66
C ALA A 102 6.61 1.87 12.59
N ALA A 103 6.83 0.55 12.42
CA ALA A 103 7.85 -0.18 13.18
C ALA A 103 9.28 0.32 12.90
N ILE A 104 9.60 0.63 11.64
CA ILE A 104 10.88 1.25 11.26
C ILE A 104 11.04 2.61 11.94
N GLY A 105 9.98 3.42 11.98
CA GLY A 105 9.96 4.70 12.69
C GLY A 105 10.24 4.53 14.20
N LEU A 106 9.58 3.57 14.85
CA LEU A 106 9.83 3.23 16.26
C LEU A 106 11.29 2.80 16.48
N ALA A 107 11.84 1.96 15.61
CA ALA A 107 13.24 1.52 15.67
C ALA A 107 14.22 2.70 15.54
N CYS A 108 13.95 3.64 14.64
CA CYS A 108 14.74 4.88 14.55
C CYS A 108 14.61 5.72 15.83
N GLY A 109 13.40 5.87 16.36
CA GLY A 109 13.15 6.63 17.59
C GLY A 109 13.87 6.06 18.81
N THR A 110 14.05 4.73 18.88
CA THR A 110 14.84 4.05 19.93
C THR A 110 16.36 4.05 19.66
N GLY A 111 16.82 4.51 18.49
CA GLY A 111 18.22 4.45 18.08
C GLY A 111 18.67 3.10 17.53
N MET A 112 17.74 2.19 17.22
CA MET A 112 18.04 0.88 16.62
C MET A 112 18.23 0.99 15.08
N TYR A 113 19.19 1.80 14.65
CA TYR A 113 19.39 2.14 13.23
C TYR A 113 19.68 0.92 12.34
N VAL A 114 20.47 -0.04 12.85
CA VAL A 114 20.80 -1.25 12.09
C VAL A 114 19.54 -2.08 11.81
N ALA A 115 18.67 -2.24 12.81
CA ALA A 115 17.41 -2.95 12.63
C ALA A 115 16.50 -2.21 11.66
N ALA A 116 16.38 -0.89 11.80
CA ALA A 116 15.57 -0.05 10.90
C ALA A 116 16.05 -0.15 9.44
N LEU A 117 17.37 -0.05 9.20
CA LEU A 117 17.96 -0.14 7.89
C LEU A 117 17.79 -1.54 7.29
N ALA A 118 18.09 -2.58 8.05
CA ALA A 118 17.95 -3.97 7.61
C ALA A 118 16.49 -4.28 7.24
N THR A 119 15.53 -3.86 8.07
CA THR A 119 14.09 -4.04 7.78
C THR A 119 13.68 -3.30 6.52
N THR A 120 14.13 -2.05 6.34
CA THR A 120 13.83 -1.27 5.13
C THR A 120 14.34 -1.98 3.87
N LEU A 121 15.59 -2.47 3.90
CA LEU A 121 16.17 -3.21 2.78
C LEU A 121 15.41 -4.51 2.49
N MET A 122 15.04 -5.27 3.53
CA MET A 122 14.24 -6.49 3.37
C MET A 122 12.86 -6.20 2.77
N VAL A 123 12.21 -5.11 3.19
CA VAL A 123 10.91 -4.68 2.64
C VAL A 123 11.06 -4.32 1.16
N LEU A 124 12.03 -3.47 0.81
CA LEU A 124 12.26 -3.07 -0.59
C LEU A 124 12.59 -4.27 -1.47
N LEU A 125 13.46 -5.16 -1.00
CA LEU A 125 13.79 -6.40 -1.72
C LEU A 125 12.56 -7.31 -1.86
N GLY A 126 11.80 -7.51 -0.79
CA GLY A 126 10.59 -8.35 -0.83
C GLY A 126 9.54 -7.81 -1.80
N LEU A 127 9.33 -6.50 -1.82
CA LEU A 127 8.38 -5.84 -2.72
C LEU A 127 8.83 -5.93 -4.19
N GLU A 128 10.13 -5.86 -4.47
CA GLU A 128 10.68 -5.94 -5.82
C GLU A 128 10.82 -7.38 -6.32
N VAL A 129 11.39 -8.27 -5.50
CA VAL A 129 11.63 -9.67 -5.84
C VAL A 129 10.32 -10.40 -6.14
N LEU A 130 9.26 -10.18 -5.34
CA LEU A 130 7.96 -10.76 -5.62
C LEU A 130 7.42 -10.33 -7.00
N ASN A 131 7.56 -9.07 -7.35
CA ASN A 131 7.12 -8.56 -8.65
C ASN A 131 7.90 -9.15 -9.83
N TYR A 132 9.18 -9.49 -9.62
CA TYR A 132 10.03 -10.09 -10.64
C TYR A 132 9.82 -11.61 -10.78
N LEU A 133 9.64 -12.31 -9.65
CA LEU A 133 9.51 -13.78 -9.64
C LEU A 133 8.10 -14.27 -9.97
N ILE A 134 7.06 -13.44 -9.83
CA ILE A 134 5.65 -13.86 -9.94
C ILE A 134 4.88 -13.18 -11.09
N PRO A 135 5.48 -12.70 -12.19
CA PRO A 135 4.69 -12.20 -13.33
C PRO A 135 3.87 -13.30 -14.01
N GLN A 136 4.24 -14.58 -13.81
CA GLN A 136 3.60 -15.73 -14.48
C GLN A 136 2.43 -16.35 -13.70
N PHE A 137 2.21 -15.97 -12.42
CA PHE A 137 1.15 -16.55 -11.59
C PHE A 137 -0.07 -15.64 -11.39
N PHE A 138 0.01 -14.38 -11.75
CA PHE A 138 -1.13 -13.47 -11.72
C PHE A 138 -1.64 -13.23 -13.13
N THR A 139 -2.65 -13.99 -13.52
CA THR A 139 -3.52 -13.62 -14.66
C THR A 139 -4.12 -12.24 -14.34
N THR A 140 -3.73 -11.24 -15.13
CA THR A 140 -4.34 -9.92 -15.03
C THR A 140 -5.75 -10.02 -15.62
N ASN A 141 -6.75 -10.04 -14.76
CA ASN A 141 -8.13 -9.95 -15.21
C ASN A 141 -8.37 -8.52 -15.73
N ILE A 142 -8.60 -8.39 -17.01
CA ILE A 142 -8.96 -7.12 -17.67
C ILE A 142 -10.49 -7.12 -17.81
N GLU A 143 -11.15 -6.16 -17.20
CA GLU A 143 -12.59 -5.94 -17.42
C GLU A 143 -12.75 -4.97 -18.60
N LEU A 144 -13.27 -5.47 -19.71
CA LEU A 144 -13.55 -4.69 -20.91
C LEU A 144 -15.04 -4.34 -20.94
N SER A 145 -15.36 -3.05 -20.83
CA SER A 145 -16.71 -2.53 -21.00
C SER A 145 -16.81 -1.81 -22.34
N PHE A 146 -17.73 -2.24 -23.20
CA PHE A 146 -17.96 -1.60 -24.51
C PHE A 146 -19.42 -1.65 -24.90
N SER A 147 -19.80 -0.76 -25.82
CA SER A 147 -21.14 -0.72 -26.40
C SER A 147 -21.12 -1.35 -27.78
N ALA A 148 -22.06 -2.22 -28.05
CA ALA A 148 -22.19 -2.91 -29.34
C ALA A 148 -23.60 -2.72 -29.94
N PRO A 149 -23.73 -2.63 -31.26
CA PRO A 149 -25.03 -2.48 -31.93
C PRO A 149 -25.84 -3.76 -31.95
N SER A 150 -25.20 -4.93 -31.85
CA SER A 150 -25.89 -6.23 -31.87
C SER A 150 -25.17 -7.27 -31.01
N ARG A 151 -25.89 -8.33 -30.62
CA ARG A 151 -25.33 -9.49 -29.90
C ARG A 151 -24.31 -10.26 -30.73
N ASP A 152 -24.45 -10.24 -32.05
CA ASP A 152 -23.52 -10.95 -32.94
C ASP A 152 -22.18 -10.23 -33.02
N SER A 153 -22.16 -8.90 -32.96
CA SER A 153 -20.92 -8.12 -32.84
C SER A 153 -20.16 -8.43 -31.56
N VAL A 154 -20.85 -8.65 -30.44
CA VAL A 154 -20.24 -9.08 -29.17
C VAL A 154 -19.62 -10.47 -29.30
N LYS A 155 -20.34 -11.43 -29.91
CA LYS A 155 -19.83 -12.79 -30.11
C LYS A 155 -18.59 -12.82 -31.03
N GLU A 156 -18.59 -12.01 -32.09
CA GLU A 156 -17.44 -11.92 -33.00
C GLU A 156 -16.20 -11.36 -32.29
N LEU A 157 -16.38 -10.32 -31.44
CA LEU A 157 -15.29 -9.78 -30.62
C LEU A 157 -14.75 -10.82 -29.63
N ILE A 158 -15.62 -11.54 -28.92
CA ILE A 158 -15.22 -12.63 -28.01
C ILE A 158 -14.41 -13.70 -28.76
N LYS A 159 -14.85 -14.03 -29.99
CA LYS A 159 -14.12 -15.00 -30.82
C LYS A 159 -12.72 -14.50 -31.18
N ARG A 160 -12.56 -13.22 -31.52
CA ARG A 160 -11.24 -12.62 -31.80
C ARG A 160 -10.35 -12.60 -30.56
N ILE A 161 -10.87 -12.18 -29.41
CA ILE A 161 -10.15 -12.19 -28.12
C ILE A 161 -9.60 -13.57 -27.79
N LYS A 162 -10.42 -14.63 -28.01
CA LYS A 162 -9.98 -16.02 -27.83
C LYS A 162 -8.91 -16.47 -28.83
N LEU A 163 -8.98 -16.00 -30.08
CA LEU A 163 -7.97 -16.31 -31.12
C LEU A 163 -6.63 -15.63 -30.79
N ASP A 164 -6.64 -14.47 -30.13
CA ASP A 164 -5.44 -13.76 -29.65
C ASP A 164 -4.85 -14.36 -28.36
N GLY A 165 -5.35 -15.53 -27.93
CA GLY A 165 -4.79 -16.27 -26.78
C GLY A 165 -5.25 -15.80 -25.41
N MET A 166 -6.26 -14.93 -25.33
CA MET A 166 -6.85 -14.48 -24.07
C MET A 166 -8.03 -15.38 -23.66
N GLU A 167 -8.11 -15.71 -22.37
CA GLU A 167 -9.23 -16.47 -21.82
C GLU A 167 -10.35 -15.53 -21.34
N VAL A 168 -11.55 -15.75 -21.83
CA VAL A 168 -12.77 -15.03 -21.38
C VAL A 168 -13.45 -15.87 -20.31
N HIS A 169 -13.35 -15.42 -19.04
CA HIS A 169 -13.91 -16.14 -17.89
C HIS A 169 -15.40 -15.92 -17.70
N SER A 170 -15.88 -14.72 -17.98
CA SER A 170 -17.30 -14.37 -17.89
C SER A 170 -17.62 -13.19 -18.80
N TYR A 171 -18.86 -13.10 -19.24
CA TYR A 171 -19.34 -11.90 -19.91
C TYR A 171 -20.79 -11.63 -19.51
N GLU A 172 -21.12 -10.36 -19.38
CA GLU A 172 -22.48 -9.88 -19.10
C GLU A 172 -22.93 -8.93 -20.21
N ILE A 173 -24.13 -9.11 -20.74
CA ILE A 173 -24.70 -8.23 -21.76
C ILE A 173 -25.97 -7.59 -21.16
N LYS A 174 -25.97 -6.27 -21.07
CA LYS A 174 -27.12 -5.47 -20.62
C LYS A 174 -27.71 -4.68 -21.79
N ASP A 175 -29.02 -4.78 -21.98
CA ASP A 175 -29.74 -3.93 -22.91
C ASP A 175 -29.91 -2.53 -22.31
N ARG A 176 -29.35 -1.50 -22.97
CA ARG A 176 -29.50 -0.09 -22.59
C ARG A 176 -30.31 0.66 -23.63
N ARG A 177 -31.36 1.35 -23.17
CA ARG A 177 -32.15 2.26 -24.01
C ARG A 177 -31.78 3.70 -23.69
N THR A 178 -31.45 4.44 -24.72
CA THR A 178 -31.15 5.87 -24.60
C THR A 178 -32.02 6.63 -25.61
N SER A 179 -32.25 7.92 -25.43
CA SER A 179 -32.95 8.80 -26.35
C SER A 179 -32.45 8.80 -27.80
N LYS A 180 -31.27 8.22 -28.05
CA LYS A 180 -30.61 8.09 -29.37
C LYS A 180 -30.67 6.69 -29.98
N GLY A 181 -31.30 5.72 -29.29
CA GLY A 181 -31.43 4.32 -29.77
C GLY A 181 -31.16 3.28 -28.71
N GLU A 182 -31.41 2.01 -29.06
CA GLU A 182 -31.07 0.84 -28.25
C GLU A 182 -29.64 0.40 -28.58
N PHE A 183 -28.83 0.14 -27.56
CA PHE A 183 -27.50 -0.46 -27.71
C PHE A 183 -27.26 -1.47 -26.57
N LEU A 184 -26.36 -2.39 -26.83
CA LEU A 184 -25.94 -3.41 -25.86
C LEU A 184 -24.66 -2.95 -25.18
N GLU A 185 -24.67 -2.94 -23.84
CA GLU A 185 -23.47 -2.76 -23.04
C GLU A 185 -22.96 -4.14 -22.66
N ALA A 186 -21.76 -4.51 -23.13
CA ALA A 186 -21.13 -5.76 -22.82
C ALA A 186 -19.93 -5.54 -21.91
N ASN A 187 -19.86 -6.32 -20.81
CA ASN A 187 -18.72 -6.41 -19.90
C ASN A 187 -18.13 -7.81 -20.04
N ILE A 188 -16.84 -7.89 -20.36
CA ILE A 188 -16.09 -9.14 -20.54
C ILE A 188 -14.95 -9.20 -19.56
#